data_e6e8a6441c2580fd2ec84a869fa60200
#
_entry.id   e6e8a6441c2580fd2ec84a869fa60200
#
_cell.length_a   1.000
_cell.length_b   1.000
_cell.length_c   1.000
_cell.angle_alpha   90.00
_cell.angle_beta   90.00
_cell.angle_gamma   90.00
#
_symmetry.space_group_name_H-M   'P 1'
#
loop_
_entity.id
_entity.type
_entity.pdbx_description
1 polymer ?
#
loop_
_entity_poly.entity_id
_entity_poly.type
_entity_poly.pdbx_seq_one_letter_code
_entity_poly.pdbx_strand_id
1 'polypeptide(L)'
;HGIHTDAIITPGGTGALYMSARNLLAPGDAVLLRELHWGPYNTICNECGITTATWPLTGKESQVDEEALTSMLSQLMKDQDNVLSWLNDPAHNPTGMSLTAESRARVLDIFAEAARNNPDKGVTLFIDGAYAAYSKEHHGWGNTLAEFSKECIWPGNLLVCFGFSASKSHTLYGQRCGALMLLHPNRAFIDRLIEVMLHTGRGTWSGAARLPQATLHSIHSDVDKFVGWLRERDRLQQMLTKRRQLFNDRCEKEGVP
;
A
#
# COMPACT_ATOMS: atom_id res chain seq x y z
N HIS A 1 12.16 -13.77 16.49
CA HIS A 1 12.22 -13.91 15.04
C HIS A 1 12.16 -12.50 14.44
N GLY A 2 13.30 -12.00 13.89
CA GLY A 2 13.37 -10.65 13.34
C GLY A 2 12.70 -10.58 11.97
N ILE A 3 11.92 -9.51 11.72
CA ILE A 3 11.47 -9.15 10.37
C ILE A 3 12.57 -8.32 9.72
N HIS A 4 12.98 -8.72 8.53
CA HIS A 4 13.91 -7.98 7.70
C HIS A 4 13.16 -7.02 6.79
N THR A 5 13.75 -5.86 6.58
CA THR A 5 13.20 -4.82 5.71
C THR A 5 14.25 -4.35 4.71
N ASP A 6 13.80 -4.02 3.52
CA ASP A 6 14.60 -3.31 2.53
C ASP A 6 13.69 -2.48 1.63
N ALA A 7 14.25 -1.60 0.81
CA ALA A 7 13.46 -0.73 -0.05
C ALA A 7 14.15 -0.43 -1.38
N ILE A 8 13.34 -0.25 -2.41
CA ILE A 8 13.79 0.22 -3.71
C ILE A 8 13.09 1.53 -4.07
N ILE A 9 13.86 2.50 -4.57
CA ILE A 9 13.31 3.77 -5.05
C ILE A 9 12.59 3.56 -6.38
N THR A 10 11.42 4.17 -6.49
CA THR A 10 10.55 4.05 -7.67
C THR A 10 10.09 5.41 -8.19
N PRO A 11 9.68 5.53 -9.47
CA PRO A 11 9.10 6.75 -10.00
C PRO A 11 7.67 7.01 -9.46
N GLY A 12 7.60 7.43 -8.18
CA GLY A 12 6.36 7.63 -7.44
C GLY A 12 5.73 6.32 -6.97
N GLY A 13 4.57 6.39 -6.32
CA GLY A 13 3.80 5.22 -5.90
C GLY A 13 3.37 4.32 -7.06
N THR A 14 3.11 4.91 -8.23
CA THR A 14 2.81 4.16 -9.47
C THR A 14 3.92 3.18 -9.82
N GLY A 15 5.19 3.61 -9.70
CA GLY A 15 6.33 2.72 -9.93
C GLY A 15 6.41 1.57 -8.92
N ALA A 16 6.02 1.81 -7.66
CA ALA A 16 5.97 0.75 -6.64
C ALA A 16 4.90 -0.30 -6.97
N LEU A 17 3.71 0.14 -7.38
CA LEU A 17 2.62 -0.74 -7.82
C LEU A 17 3.02 -1.54 -9.07
N TYR A 18 3.55 -0.88 -10.10
CA TYR A 18 4.05 -1.54 -11.30
C TYR A 18 5.11 -2.59 -10.96
N MET A 19 6.06 -2.23 -10.10
CA MET A 19 7.14 -3.12 -9.67
C MET A 19 6.60 -4.38 -8.97
N SER A 20 5.60 -4.22 -8.09
CA SER A 20 4.97 -5.36 -7.41
C SER A 20 4.21 -6.25 -8.40
N ALA A 21 3.39 -5.68 -9.28
CA ALA A 21 2.65 -6.44 -10.29
C ALA A 21 3.60 -7.23 -11.21
N ARG A 22 4.60 -6.54 -11.77
CA ARG A 22 5.51 -7.10 -12.77
C ARG A 22 6.38 -8.24 -12.25
N ASN A 23 6.74 -8.21 -10.96
CA ASN A 23 7.70 -9.17 -10.38
C ASN A 23 7.05 -10.25 -9.51
N LEU A 24 5.81 -10.04 -9.06
CA LEU A 24 5.15 -10.97 -8.14
C LEU A 24 4.03 -11.77 -8.78
N LEU A 25 3.59 -11.41 -9.98
CA LEU A 25 2.53 -12.12 -10.71
C LEU A 25 2.99 -12.54 -12.10
N ALA A 26 2.40 -13.61 -12.60
CA ALA A 26 2.55 -14.07 -13.97
C ALA A 26 1.53 -13.37 -14.90
N PRO A 27 1.80 -13.27 -16.22
CA PRO A 27 0.78 -12.82 -17.17
C PRO A 27 -0.47 -13.71 -17.10
N GLY A 28 -1.63 -13.08 -17.03
CA GLY A 28 -2.93 -13.73 -16.85
C GLY A 28 -3.42 -13.83 -15.41
N ASP A 29 -2.55 -13.69 -14.41
CA ASP A 29 -2.93 -13.61 -13.01
C ASP A 29 -3.81 -12.39 -12.72
N ALA A 30 -4.44 -12.35 -11.54
CA ALA A 30 -5.24 -11.23 -11.07
C ALA A 30 -4.66 -10.59 -9.79
N VAL A 31 -4.69 -9.25 -9.74
CA VAL A 31 -4.49 -8.50 -8.49
C VAL A 31 -5.82 -8.38 -7.75
N LEU A 32 -5.82 -8.60 -6.45
CA LEU A 32 -6.99 -8.42 -5.60
C LEU A 32 -7.12 -6.97 -5.13
N LEU A 33 -8.26 -6.36 -5.41
CA LEU A 33 -8.58 -4.97 -5.12
C LEU A 33 -9.90 -4.85 -4.35
N ARG A 34 -10.09 -3.74 -3.65
CA ARG A 34 -11.44 -3.35 -3.23
C ARG A 34 -12.27 -2.95 -4.46
N GLU A 35 -13.59 -3.20 -4.44
CA GLU A 35 -14.48 -2.87 -5.58
C GLU A 35 -14.40 -1.39 -5.99
N LEU A 36 -14.37 -0.47 -5.01
CA LEU A 36 -14.04 0.91 -5.26
C LEU A 36 -12.54 1.09 -5.09
N HIS A 37 -11.84 1.49 -6.13
CA HIS A 37 -10.39 1.67 -6.12
C HIS A 37 -9.95 2.78 -7.07
N TRP A 38 -8.71 3.20 -6.93
CA TRP A 38 -8.10 4.17 -7.84
C TRP A 38 -8.02 3.61 -9.26
N GLY A 39 -8.75 4.25 -10.21
CA GLY A 39 -8.89 3.75 -11.58
C GLY A 39 -7.60 3.32 -12.28
N PRO A 40 -6.46 4.06 -12.14
CA PRO A 40 -5.20 3.64 -12.73
C PRO A 40 -4.61 2.31 -12.26
N TYR A 41 -5.13 1.68 -11.20
CA TYR A 41 -4.75 0.29 -10.90
C TYR A 41 -5.03 -0.63 -12.07
N ASN A 42 -6.20 -0.49 -12.71
CA ASN A 42 -6.55 -1.27 -13.90
C ASN A 42 -5.59 -1.02 -15.07
N THR A 43 -5.14 0.24 -15.26
CA THR A 43 -4.16 0.58 -16.30
C THR A 43 -2.82 -0.11 -16.04
N ILE A 44 -2.33 -0.10 -14.78
CA ILE A 44 -1.08 -0.77 -14.41
C ILE A 44 -1.19 -2.27 -14.63
N CYS A 45 -2.32 -2.88 -14.24
CA CYS A 45 -2.56 -4.31 -14.45
C CYS A 45 -2.52 -4.66 -15.95
N ASN A 46 -3.23 -3.90 -16.78
CA ASN A 46 -3.27 -4.11 -18.23
C ASN A 46 -1.86 -4.04 -18.85
N GLU A 47 -1.04 -3.05 -18.46
CA GLU A 47 0.35 -2.91 -18.93
C GLU A 47 1.24 -4.09 -18.49
N CYS A 48 0.92 -4.73 -17.37
CA CYS A 48 1.62 -5.93 -16.92
C CYS A 48 1.07 -7.24 -17.52
N GLY A 49 -0.01 -7.19 -18.30
CA GLY A 49 -0.68 -8.37 -18.84
C GLY A 49 -1.42 -9.19 -17.80
N ILE A 50 -1.85 -8.56 -16.70
CA ILE A 50 -2.61 -9.16 -15.59
C ILE A 50 -4.01 -8.53 -15.51
N THR A 51 -4.90 -9.18 -14.80
CA THR A 51 -6.28 -8.76 -14.58
C THR A 51 -6.52 -8.25 -13.15
N THR A 52 -7.74 -7.87 -12.85
CA THR A 52 -8.16 -7.47 -11.49
C THR A 52 -9.31 -8.34 -11.02
N ALA A 53 -9.24 -8.76 -9.76
CA ALA A 53 -10.35 -9.35 -9.02
C ALA A 53 -10.74 -8.38 -7.89
N THR A 54 -12.03 -8.32 -7.55
CA THR A 54 -12.49 -7.35 -6.54
C THR A 54 -13.26 -8.04 -5.43
N TRP A 55 -13.14 -7.49 -4.23
CA TRP A 55 -13.97 -7.83 -3.09
C TRP A 55 -14.78 -6.62 -2.64
N PRO A 56 -16.00 -6.80 -2.12
CA PRO A 56 -16.92 -5.70 -1.82
C PRO A 56 -16.40 -4.78 -0.73
N LEU A 57 -16.72 -3.51 -0.85
CA LEU A 57 -16.56 -2.53 0.21
C LEU A 57 -17.75 -2.66 1.15
N THR A 58 -17.51 -2.85 2.45
CA THR A 58 -18.60 -2.87 3.42
C THR A 58 -19.29 -1.52 3.50
N GLY A 59 -20.61 -1.51 3.70
CA GLY A 59 -21.38 -0.29 3.93
C GLY A 59 -21.12 0.38 5.30
N LYS A 60 -20.28 -0.22 6.16
CA LYS A 60 -19.90 0.36 7.46
C LYS A 60 -18.54 1.00 7.34
N GLU A 61 -18.43 2.25 7.81
CA GLU A 61 -17.15 2.96 7.85
C GLU A 61 -16.06 2.15 8.56
N SER A 62 -14.88 2.12 7.94
CA SER A 62 -13.64 1.56 8.50
C SER A 62 -13.62 0.04 8.78
N GLN A 63 -14.62 -0.72 8.36
CA GLN A 63 -14.65 -2.17 8.52
C GLN A 63 -14.26 -2.91 7.24
N VAL A 64 -13.87 -4.16 7.40
CA VAL A 64 -13.52 -5.10 6.32
C VAL A 64 -14.60 -6.17 6.26
N ASP A 65 -15.03 -6.53 5.05
CA ASP A 65 -15.80 -7.75 4.83
C ASP A 65 -14.82 -8.94 4.85
N GLU A 66 -14.65 -9.52 6.04
CA GLU A 66 -13.69 -10.60 6.28
C GLU A 66 -14.03 -11.86 5.49
N GLU A 67 -15.31 -12.18 5.38
CA GLU A 67 -15.79 -13.37 4.65
C GLU A 67 -15.52 -13.21 3.15
N ALA A 68 -15.87 -12.06 2.58
CA ALA A 68 -15.63 -11.78 1.18
C ALA A 68 -14.14 -11.74 0.84
N LEU A 69 -13.30 -11.10 1.68
CA LEU A 69 -11.86 -11.06 1.49
C LEU A 69 -11.25 -12.48 1.55
N THR A 70 -11.61 -13.27 2.55
CA THR A 70 -11.13 -14.64 2.71
C THR A 70 -11.55 -15.54 1.52
N SER A 71 -12.81 -15.42 1.08
CA SER A 71 -13.35 -16.15 -0.06
C SER A 71 -12.59 -15.82 -1.35
N MET A 72 -12.37 -14.53 -1.62
CA MET A 72 -11.65 -14.09 -2.83
C MET A 72 -10.18 -14.51 -2.82
N LEU A 73 -9.48 -14.43 -1.67
CA LEU A 73 -8.12 -14.96 -1.53
C LEU A 73 -8.09 -16.46 -1.82
N SER A 74 -9.02 -17.21 -1.24
CA SER A 74 -9.11 -18.66 -1.44
C SER A 74 -9.41 -19.04 -2.89
N GLN A 75 -10.22 -18.24 -3.59
CA GLN A 75 -10.48 -18.45 -5.02
C GLN A 75 -9.23 -18.19 -5.86
N LEU A 76 -8.56 -17.04 -5.67
CA LEU A 76 -7.35 -16.73 -6.44
C LEU A 76 -6.24 -17.77 -6.23
N MET A 77 -6.09 -18.31 -5.03
CA MET A 77 -5.11 -19.36 -4.75
C MET A 77 -5.37 -20.69 -5.47
N LYS A 78 -6.57 -20.93 -5.99
CA LYS A 78 -6.85 -22.09 -6.85
C LYS A 78 -6.36 -21.86 -8.28
N ASP A 79 -6.39 -20.62 -8.74
CA ASP A 79 -6.19 -20.27 -10.13
C ASP A 79 -4.76 -19.78 -10.43
N GLN A 80 -4.03 -19.31 -9.40
CA GLN A 80 -2.68 -18.75 -9.55
C GLN A 80 -1.74 -19.13 -8.40
N ASP A 81 -0.43 -19.13 -8.64
CA ASP A 81 0.58 -19.54 -7.65
C ASP A 81 0.95 -18.44 -6.69
N ASN A 82 0.80 -17.19 -7.11
CA ASN A 82 1.06 -16.01 -6.29
C ASN A 82 -0.17 -15.12 -6.22
N VAL A 83 -0.54 -14.72 -5.02
CA VAL A 83 -1.62 -13.77 -4.79
C VAL A 83 -1.05 -12.45 -4.33
N LEU A 84 -1.44 -11.37 -4.99
CA LEU A 84 -1.10 -10.00 -4.66
C LEU A 84 -2.39 -9.21 -4.43
N SER A 85 -2.51 -8.54 -3.29
CA SER A 85 -3.55 -7.54 -3.05
C SER A 85 -2.97 -6.15 -2.92
N TRP A 86 -3.56 -5.17 -3.59
CA TRP A 86 -3.28 -3.75 -3.36
C TRP A 86 -4.37 -3.15 -2.48
N LEU A 87 -3.98 -2.77 -1.28
CA LEU A 87 -4.85 -2.16 -0.29
C LEU A 87 -4.44 -0.71 -0.08
N ASN A 88 -5.21 0.22 -0.63
CA ASN A 88 -5.00 1.65 -0.39
C ASN A 88 -5.56 2.02 0.99
N ASP A 89 -4.68 2.24 1.95
CA ASP A 89 -4.98 2.64 3.33
C ASP A 89 -3.72 3.28 3.97
N PRO A 90 -3.89 4.33 4.79
CA PRO A 90 -5.11 5.06 5.14
C PRO A 90 -5.54 6.08 4.08
N ALA A 91 -6.70 6.69 4.31
CA ALA A 91 -7.32 7.70 3.45
C ALA A 91 -7.54 7.20 2.00
N HIS A 92 -8.24 6.08 1.91
CA HIS A 92 -8.55 5.36 0.68
C HIS A 92 -9.11 6.27 -0.43
N ASN A 93 -8.56 6.17 -1.61
CA ASN A 93 -9.09 6.81 -2.82
C ASN A 93 -9.98 5.81 -3.59
N PRO A 94 -11.32 6.06 -3.76
CA PRO A 94 -11.95 7.39 -3.72
C PRO A 94 -12.72 7.74 -2.43
N THR A 95 -12.87 6.85 -1.46
CA THR A 95 -13.82 7.02 -0.36
C THR A 95 -13.35 7.94 0.77
N GLY A 96 -12.04 8.17 0.90
CA GLY A 96 -11.44 8.89 2.01
C GLY A 96 -11.45 8.13 3.34
N MET A 97 -11.93 6.88 3.37
CA MET A 97 -11.98 6.04 4.57
C MET A 97 -10.58 5.56 4.97
N SER A 98 -10.40 5.33 6.26
CA SER A 98 -9.22 4.65 6.80
C SER A 98 -9.68 3.46 7.64
N LEU A 99 -8.99 2.35 7.55
CA LEU A 99 -9.27 1.19 8.39
C LEU A 99 -8.98 1.53 9.87
N THR A 100 -9.74 0.93 10.77
CA THR A 100 -9.43 0.96 12.20
C THR A 100 -8.19 0.09 12.50
N ALA A 101 -7.59 0.25 13.67
CA ALA A 101 -6.49 -0.61 14.11
C ALA A 101 -6.89 -2.08 14.12
N GLU A 102 -8.10 -2.36 14.62
CA GLU A 102 -8.69 -3.70 14.63
C GLU A 102 -8.87 -4.27 13.21
N SER A 103 -9.42 -3.48 12.28
CA SER A 103 -9.60 -3.91 10.90
C SER A 103 -8.26 -4.19 10.19
N ARG A 104 -7.20 -3.40 10.47
CA ARG A 104 -5.85 -3.66 9.94
C ARG A 104 -5.27 -4.97 10.48
N ALA A 105 -5.44 -5.22 11.79
CA ALA A 105 -5.01 -6.47 12.41
C ALA A 105 -5.73 -7.66 11.76
N ARG A 106 -7.05 -7.57 11.59
CA ARG A 106 -7.85 -8.63 10.93
C ARG A 106 -7.43 -8.87 9.48
N VAL A 107 -7.18 -7.83 8.69
CA VAL A 107 -6.64 -7.99 7.33
C VAL A 107 -5.32 -8.77 7.37
N LEU A 108 -4.40 -8.39 8.25
CA LEU A 108 -3.09 -9.06 8.35
C LEU A 108 -3.22 -10.51 8.79
N ASP A 109 -4.12 -10.80 9.74
CA ASP A 109 -4.43 -12.17 10.18
C ASP A 109 -4.97 -13.01 9.02
N ILE A 110 -5.93 -12.49 8.24
CA ILE A 110 -6.51 -13.19 7.08
C ILE A 110 -5.42 -13.55 6.06
N PHE A 111 -4.52 -12.62 5.74
CA PHE A 111 -3.40 -12.90 4.83
C PHE A 111 -2.41 -13.91 5.42
N ALA A 112 -2.13 -13.83 6.71
CA ALA A 112 -1.26 -14.78 7.39
C ALA A 112 -1.87 -16.19 7.48
N GLU A 113 -3.16 -16.31 7.74
CA GLU A 113 -3.91 -17.58 7.72
C GLU A 113 -3.94 -18.17 6.31
N ALA A 114 -4.21 -17.35 5.30
CA ALA A 114 -4.17 -17.76 3.91
C ALA A 114 -2.79 -18.32 3.52
N ALA A 115 -1.72 -17.66 3.94
CA ALA A 115 -0.34 -18.12 3.70
C ALA A 115 -0.05 -19.46 4.44
N ARG A 116 -0.44 -19.60 5.71
CA ARG A 116 -0.24 -20.85 6.47
C ARG A 116 -0.98 -22.02 5.87
N ASN A 117 -2.20 -21.80 5.40
CA ASN A 117 -3.05 -22.85 4.82
C ASN A 117 -2.62 -23.25 3.40
N ASN A 118 -1.78 -22.45 2.73
CA ASN A 118 -1.30 -22.68 1.36
C ASN A 118 0.23 -22.46 1.30
N PRO A 119 1.03 -23.37 1.90
CA PRO A 119 2.48 -23.16 2.05
C PRO A 119 3.25 -23.19 0.72
N ASP A 120 2.67 -23.70 -0.33
CA ASP A 120 3.18 -23.77 -1.71
C ASP A 120 2.85 -22.52 -2.55
N LYS A 121 2.04 -21.60 -2.03
CA LYS A 121 1.62 -20.36 -2.70
C LYS A 121 2.35 -19.15 -2.13
N GLY A 122 2.67 -18.18 -2.99
CA GLY A 122 3.15 -16.88 -2.54
C GLY A 122 1.98 -15.95 -2.19
N VAL A 123 2.03 -15.30 -1.03
CA VAL A 123 0.97 -14.38 -0.57
C VAL A 123 1.58 -13.02 -0.33
N THR A 124 1.04 -11.98 -0.98
CA THR A 124 1.53 -10.61 -0.82
C THR A 124 0.40 -9.64 -0.48
N LEU A 125 0.56 -8.96 0.65
CA LEU A 125 -0.23 -7.79 1.01
C LEU A 125 0.58 -6.53 0.70
N PHE A 126 0.16 -5.76 -0.30
CA PHE A 126 0.74 -4.46 -0.62
C PHE A 126 -0.15 -3.35 -0.07
N ILE A 127 0.39 -2.55 0.83
CA ILE A 127 -0.27 -1.40 1.43
C ILE A 127 0.13 -0.15 0.63
N ASP A 128 -0.82 0.43 -0.10
CA ASP A 128 -0.62 1.70 -0.80
C ASP A 128 -0.86 2.86 0.15
N GLY A 129 0.24 3.40 0.69
CA GLY A 129 0.26 4.51 1.63
C GLY A 129 0.30 5.89 0.98
N ALA A 130 -0.17 6.07 -0.26
CA ALA A 130 -0.05 7.33 -1.00
C ALA A 130 -0.60 8.55 -0.25
N TYR A 131 -1.61 8.36 0.58
CA TYR A 131 -2.27 9.43 1.35
C TYR A 131 -1.99 9.36 2.87
N ALA A 132 -1.12 8.45 3.31
CA ALA A 132 -0.85 8.22 4.73
C ALA A 132 -0.50 9.50 5.50
N ALA A 133 0.29 10.40 4.91
CA ALA A 133 0.71 11.65 5.55
C ALA A 133 -0.45 12.61 5.89
N TYR A 134 -1.61 12.45 5.27
CA TYR A 134 -2.80 13.28 5.52
C TYR A 134 -3.81 12.62 6.45
N SER A 135 -3.57 11.39 6.85
CA SER A 135 -4.42 10.67 7.80
C SER A 135 -3.92 10.85 9.23
N LYS A 136 -4.86 10.88 10.19
CA LYS A 136 -4.52 10.75 11.63
C LYS A 136 -3.95 9.36 11.93
N GLU A 137 -4.25 8.38 11.09
CA GLU A 137 -3.83 6.97 11.17
C GLU A 137 -2.50 6.69 10.43
N HIS A 138 -1.67 7.71 10.20
CA HIS A 138 -0.45 7.58 9.39
C HIS A 138 0.58 6.57 9.92
N HIS A 139 0.54 6.24 11.22
CA HIS A 139 1.38 5.19 11.83
C HIS A 139 0.64 3.86 12.02
N GLY A 140 -0.64 3.77 11.62
CA GLY A 140 -1.50 2.62 11.92
C GLY A 140 -0.91 1.28 11.46
N TRP A 141 -0.45 1.18 10.22
CA TRP A 141 0.15 -0.05 9.72
C TRP A 141 1.48 -0.39 10.38
N GLY A 142 2.32 0.60 10.68
CA GLY A 142 3.57 0.38 11.42
C GLY A 142 3.33 -0.22 12.79
N ASN A 143 2.33 0.28 13.53
CA ASN A 143 1.94 -0.25 14.82
C ASN A 143 1.37 -1.68 14.70
N THR A 144 0.43 -1.90 13.76
CA THR A 144 -0.17 -3.22 13.52
C THR A 144 0.89 -4.28 13.17
N LEU A 145 1.82 -3.95 12.28
CA LEU A 145 2.91 -4.87 11.89
C LEU A 145 3.88 -5.13 13.05
N ALA A 146 4.16 -4.12 13.87
CA ALA A 146 5.02 -4.28 15.04
C ALA A 146 4.38 -5.20 16.10
N GLU A 147 3.08 -5.10 16.33
CA GLU A 147 2.33 -5.97 17.23
C GLU A 147 2.26 -7.39 16.68
N PHE A 148 1.85 -7.56 15.44
CA PHE A 148 1.80 -8.84 14.76
C PHE A 148 3.15 -9.59 14.82
N SER A 149 4.26 -8.89 14.61
CA SER A 149 5.60 -9.48 14.65
C SER A 149 6.03 -9.95 16.05
N LYS A 150 5.40 -9.44 17.11
CA LYS A 150 5.65 -9.88 18.49
C LYS A 150 4.80 -11.09 18.88
N GLU A 151 3.55 -11.12 18.43
CA GLU A 151 2.53 -12.06 18.86
C GLU A 151 2.43 -13.29 17.97
N CYS A 152 2.77 -13.15 16.69
CA CYS A 152 2.58 -14.20 15.69
C CYS A 152 3.89 -14.65 15.04
N ILE A 153 3.95 -15.94 14.69
CA ILE A 153 4.97 -16.47 13.79
C ILE A 153 4.59 -16.01 12.38
N TRP A 154 5.43 -15.18 11.79
CA TRP A 154 5.25 -14.69 10.43
C TRP A 154 5.41 -15.83 9.43
N PRO A 155 4.42 -16.11 8.56
CA PRO A 155 4.53 -17.16 7.56
C PRO A 155 5.67 -16.91 6.58
N GLY A 156 6.43 -17.96 6.25
CA GLY A 156 7.60 -17.86 5.36
C GLY A 156 7.26 -17.59 3.90
N ASN A 157 6.00 -17.62 3.53
CA ASN A 157 5.46 -17.32 2.20
C ASN A 157 4.57 -16.05 2.19
N LEU A 158 4.54 -15.28 3.29
CA LEU A 158 3.86 -13.98 3.37
C LEU A 158 4.85 -12.85 3.20
N LEU A 159 4.73 -12.11 2.11
CA LEU A 159 5.41 -10.83 1.88
C LEU A 159 4.46 -9.68 2.20
N VAL A 160 4.89 -8.72 3.01
CA VAL A 160 4.20 -7.44 3.16
C VAL A 160 5.00 -6.35 2.47
N CYS A 161 4.32 -5.58 1.63
CA CYS A 161 4.91 -4.45 0.91
C CYS A 161 4.27 -3.14 1.38
N PHE A 162 5.03 -2.07 1.34
CA PHE A 162 4.50 -0.73 1.57
C PHE A 162 4.92 0.21 0.44
N GLY A 163 3.93 0.80 -0.25
CA GLY A 163 4.14 1.80 -1.30
C GLY A 163 4.18 3.21 -0.74
N PHE A 164 5.35 3.83 -0.74
CA PHE A 164 5.51 5.25 -0.41
C PHE A 164 5.42 6.12 -1.64
N SER A 165 4.79 7.30 -1.52
CA SER A 165 4.72 8.30 -2.58
C SER A 165 4.91 9.72 -2.04
N ALA A 166 5.93 10.42 -2.53
CA ALA A 166 6.13 11.83 -2.25
C ALA A 166 5.16 12.74 -3.05
N SER A 167 4.44 12.18 -4.01
CA SER A 167 3.51 12.91 -4.89
C SER A 167 2.46 13.69 -4.12
N LYS A 168 1.96 13.12 -3.02
CA LYS A 168 0.93 13.72 -2.16
C LYS A 168 1.56 14.28 -0.88
N SER A 169 2.26 13.44 -0.13
CA SER A 169 2.83 13.77 1.18
C SER A 169 3.76 15.01 1.18
N HIS A 170 4.48 15.22 0.07
CA HIS A 170 5.43 16.33 -0.10
C HIS A 170 5.07 17.24 -1.26
N THR A 171 3.87 17.11 -1.84
CA THR A 171 3.40 17.87 -3.01
C THR A 171 4.34 17.79 -4.24
N LEU A 172 5.13 16.72 -4.33
CA LEU A 172 6.12 16.51 -5.40
C LEU A 172 5.58 15.64 -6.54
N TYR A 173 4.31 15.84 -6.94
CA TYR A 173 3.65 14.99 -7.93
C TYR A 173 4.44 14.82 -9.24
N GLY A 174 4.89 15.93 -9.83
CA GLY A 174 5.64 15.94 -11.09
C GLY A 174 7.07 15.41 -10.98
N GLN A 175 7.62 15.31 -9.78
CA GLN A 175 9.01 14.86 -9.56
C GLN A 175 9.19 13.35 -9.54
N ARG A 176 8.10 12.60 -9.52
CA ARG A 176 8.08 11.13 -9.61
C ARG A 176 9.01 10.44 -8.59
N CYS A 177 8.83 10.71 -7.31
CA CYS A 177 9.58 10.07 -6.23
C CYS A 177 8.67 9.22 -5.34
N GLY A 178 9.05 7.99 -5.15
CA GLY A 178 8.41 7.01 -4.29
C GLY A 178 9.37 5.89 -3.92
N ALA A 179 8.88 4.93 -3.17
CA ALA A 179 9.62 3.74 -2.80
C ALA A 179 8.67 2.54 -2.62
N LEU A 180 9.18 1.37 -2.92
CA LEU A 180 8.59 0.10 -2.53
C LEU A 180 9.42 -0.46 -1.37
N MET A 181 8.81 -0.60 -0.21
CA MET A 181 9.41 -1.25 0.96
C MET A 181 8.91 -2.68 1.05
N LEU A 182 9.80 -3.59 1.44
CA LEU A 182 9.55 -5.03 1.57
C LEU A 182 9.79 -5.45 3.01
N LEU A 183 8.91 -6.29 3.55
CA LEU A 183 8.99 -6.85 4.90
C LEU A 183 8.79 -8.36 4.82
N HIS A 184 9.78 -9.14 5.32
CA HIS A 184 9.74 -10.59 5.26
C HIS A 184 10.65 -11.20 6.34
N PRO A 185 10.36 -12.40 6.89
CA PRO A 185 11.20 -13.04 7.91
C PRO A 185 12.52 -13.61 7.36
N ASN A 186 12.67 -13.76 6.05
CA ASN A 186 13.86 -14.31 5.41
C ASN A 186 14.66 -13.21 4.69
N ARG A 187 15.84 -12.87 5.18
CA ARG A 187 16.72 -11.85 4.59
C ARG A 187 17.15 -12.21 3.18
N ALA A 188 17.54 -13.46 2.93
CA ALA A 188 18.01 -13.89 1.61
C ALA A 188 16.89 -13.80 0.54
N PHE A 189 15.62 -13.99 0.95
CA PHE A 189 14.48 -13.77 0.05
C PHE A 189 14.36 -12.29 -0.34
N ILE A 190 14.48 -11.38 0.63
CA ILE A 190 14.46 -9.93 0.35
C ILE A 190 15.62 -9.53 -0.57
N ASP A 191 16.84 -9.99 -0.30
CA ASP A 191 18.00 -9.66 -1.11
C ASP A 191 17.80 -10.06 -2.58
N ARG A 192 17.34 -11.29 -2.83
CA ARG A 192 17.02 -11.76 -4.18
C ARG A 192 15.90 -10.94 -4.85
N LEU A 193 14.86 -10.61 -4.09
CA LEU A 193 13.73 -9.84 -4.63
C LEU A 193 14.17 -8.42 -5.00
N ILE A 194 15.01 -7.78 -4.20
CA ILE A 194 15.61 -6.48 -4.53
C ILE A 194 16.46 -6.57 -5.80
N GLU A 195 17.27 -7.59 -5.98
CA GLU A 195 18.07 -7.79 -7.20
C GLU A 195 17.18 -7.90 -8.45
N VAL A 196 16.10 -8.70 -8.38
CA VAL A 196 15.13 -8.84 -9.47
C VAL A 196 14.43 -7.51 -9.77
N MET A 197 14.02 -6.79 -8.74
CA MET A 197 13.36 -5.49 -8.89
C MET A 197 14.31 -4.42 -9.43
N LEU A 198 15.59 -4.42 -9.05
CA LEU A 198 16.60 -3.54 -9.63
C LEU A 198 16.79 -3.82 -11.13
N HIS A 199 16.78 -5.08 -11.53
CA HIS A 199 16.85 -5.48 -12.95
C HIS A 199 15.62 -4.96 -13.72
N THR A 200 14.41 -5.15 -13.18
CA THR A 200 13.17 -4.61 -13.76
C THR A 200 13.22 -3.10 -13.87
N GLY A 201 13.66 -2.40 -12.80
CA GLY A 201 13.82 -0.95 -12.79
C GLY A 201 14.83 -0.48 -13.85
N ARG A 202 15.94 -1.21 -14.04
CA ARG A 202 16.94 -0.91 -15.05
C ARG A 202 16.37 -1.02 -16.47
N GLY A 203 15.51 -2.01 -16.70
CA GLY A 203 14.88 -2.25 -18.02
C GLY A 203 13.71 -1.32 -18.34
N THR A 204 13.16 -0.61 -17.34
CA THR A 204 11.97 0.25 -17.54
C THR A 204 12.30 1.74 -17.48
N TRP A 205 12.74 2.25 -16.33
CA TRP A 205 13.05 3.68 -16.14
C TRP A 205 14.54 3.96 -15.93
N SER A 206 15.39 2.94 -16.01
CA SER A 206 16.84 2.99 -15.85
C SER A 206 17.31 3.38 -14.45
N GLY A 207 16.92 4.53 -13.95
CA GLY A 207 17.24 5.01 -12.61
C GLY A 207 16.20 6.01 -12.12
N ALA A 208 15.95 6.05 -10.82
CA ALA A 208 15.04 6.98 -10.23
C ALA A 208 15.65 8.40 -10.15
N ALA A 209 14.81 9.44 -10.30
CA ALA A 209 15.24 10.82 -10.29
C ALA A 209 15.94 11.19 -8.98
N ARG A 210 17.17 11.70 -9.05
CA ARG A 210 18.00 12.02 -7.88
C ARG A 210 17.57 13.29 -7.15
N LEU A 211 17.12 14.30 -7.87
CA LEU A 211 16.74 15.59 -7.30
C LEU A 211 15.67 15.47 -6.20
N PRO A 212 14.51 14.81 -6.44
CA PRO A 212 13.51 14.65 -5.40
C PRO A 212 13.98 13.81 -4.22
N GLN A 213 14.85 12.82 -4.43
CA GLN A 213 15.47 12.06 -3.33
C GLN A 213 16.33 12.96 -2.45
N ALA A 214 17.17 13.82 -3.05
CA ALA A 214 17.99 14.78 -2.33
C ALA A 214 17.13 15.79 -1.57
N THR A 215 16.01 16.24 -2.16
CA THR A 215 15.03 17.12 -1.51
C THR A 215 14.43 16.47 -0.27
N LEU A 216 13.94 15.22 -0.38
CA LEU A 216 13.41 14.47 0.76
C LEU A 216 14.47 14.27 1.83
N HIS A 217 15.67 13.85 1.44
CA HIS A 217 16.78 13.72 2.37
C HIS A 217 17.08 15.01 3.10
N SER A 218 17.18 16.14 2.39
CA SER A 218 17.40 17.46 3.00
C SER A 218 16.31 17.86 3.99
N ILE A 219 15.05 17.51 3.74
CA ILE A 219 13.94 17.81 4.65
C ILE A 219 14.03 16.92 5.90
N HIS A 220 14.24 15.61 5.72
CA HIS A 220 14.14 14.65 6.81
C HIS A 220 15.41 14.50 7.65
N SER A 221 16.59 14.93 7.14
CA SER A 221 17.84 14.92 7.90
C SER A 221 18.13 16.20 8.71
N ASP A 222 17.33 17.24 8.50
CA ASP A 222 17.45 18.53 9.18
C ASP A 222 16.21 18.75 10.06
N VAL A 223 16.41 18.87 11.36
CA VAL A 223 15.32 18.96 12.34
C VAL A 223 14.41 20.16 12.08
N ASP A 224 14.97 21.31 11.75
CA ASP A 224 14.18 22.55 11.54
C ASP A 224 13.33 22.44 10.27
N LYS A 225 13.89 21.91 9.18
CA LYS A 225 13.15 21.65 7.94
C LYS A 225 12.07 20.61 8.14
N PHE A 226 12.37 19.54 8.87
CA PHE A 226 11.39 18.49 9.16
C PHE A 226 10.22 19.02 9.99
N VAL A 227 10.50 19.80 11.04
CA VAL A 227 9.45 20.44 11.85
C VAL A 227 8.65 21.45 11.01
N GLY A 228 9.32 22.21 10.13
CA GLY A 228 8.66 23.10 9.17
C GLY A 228 7.69 22.34 8.26
N TRP A 229 8.13 21.24 7.66
CA TRP A 229 7.31 20.38 6.81
C TRP A 229 6.12 19.78 7.58
N LEU A 230 6.33 19.32 8.82
CA LEU A 230 5.23 18.81 9.66
C LEU A 230 4.15 19.87 9.88
N ARG A 231 4.54 21.09 10.20
CA ARG A 231 3.58 22.22 10.41
C ARG A 231 2.78 22.54 9.15
N GLU A 232 3.42 22.55 7.99
CA GLU A 232 2.73 22.80 6.72
C GLU A 232 1.76 21.66 6.38
N ARG A 233 2.19 20.43 6.55
CA ARG A 233 1.35 19.23 6.37
C ARG A 233 0.11 19.30 7.27
N ASP A 234 0.29 19.60 8.55
CA ASP A 234 -0.82 19.67 9.52
C ASP A 234 -1.82 20.78 9.17
N ARG A 235 -1.33 21.94 8.67
CA ARG A 235 -2.22 23.00 8.15
C ARG A 235 -3.03 22.52 6.95
N LEU A 236 -2.42 21.82 6.01
CA LEU A 236 -3.11 21.27 4.85
C LEU A 236 -4.15 20.21 5.27
N GLN A 237 -3.80 19.33 6.19
CA GLN A 237 -4.71 18.33 6.75
C GLN A 237 -5.93 18.99 7.41
N GLN A 238 -5.72 20.01 8.25
CA GLN A 238 -6.81 20.77 8.89
C GLN A 238 -7.71 21.44 7.86
N MET A 239 -7.13 22.06 6.83
CA MET A 239 -7.87 22.68 5.74
C MET A 239 -8.73 21.65 4.98
N LEU A 240 -8.18 20.49 4.65
CA LEU A 240 -8.91 19.42 3.96
C LEU A 240 -10.05 18.86 4.83
N THR A 241 -9.79 18.65 6.12
CA THR A 241 -10.81 18.21 7.09
C THR A 241 -11.97 19.21 7.17
N LYS A 242 -11.64 20.51 7.27
CA LYS A 242 -12.69 21.57 7.29
C LYS A 242 -13.50 21.61 6.00
N ARG A 243 -12.86 21.46 4.83
CA ARG A 243 -13.55 21.44 3.54
C ARG A 243 -14.49 20.22 3.43
N ARG A 244 -14.02 19.04 3.85
CA ARG A 244 -14.85 17.83 3.91
C ARG A 244 -16.08 18.05 4.80
N GLN A 245 -15.89 18.61 5.98
CA GLN A 245 -16.98 18.85 6.91
C GLN A 245 -18.02 19.81 6.30
N LEU A 246 -17.57 20.94 5.75
CA LEU A 246 -18.47 21.89 5.06
C LEU A 246 -19.25 21.26 3.90
N PHE A 247 -18.60 20.35 3.17
CA PHE A 247 -19.25 19.61 2.09
C PHE A 247 -20.32 18.66 2.63
N ASN A 248 -19.99 17.86 3.65
CA ASN A 248 -20.92 16.92 4.27
C ASN A 248 -22.12 17.66 4.90
N ASP A 249 -21.86 18.71 5.69
CA ASP A 249 -22.92 19.55 6.29
C ASP A 249 -23.88 20.10 5.20
N ARG A 250 -23.31 20.44 4.03
CA ARG A 250 -24.11 20.92 2.90
C ARG A 250 -24.94 19.80 2.27
N CYS A 251 -24.37 18.62 2.06
CA CYS A 251 -25.08 17.45 1.56
C CYS A 251 -26.24 17.08 2.46
N GLU A 252 -26.02 16.99 3.76
CA GLU A 252 -27.08 16.72 4.75
C GLU A 252 -28.22 17.75 4.66
N LYS A 253 -27.84 19.04 4.61
CA LYS A 253 -28.84 20.13 4.52
C LYS A 253 -29.67 20.09 3.25
N GLU A 254 -29.11 19.64 2.15
CA GLU A 254 -29.79 19.55 0.84
C GLU A 254 -30.42 18.15 0.60
N GLY A 255 -30.33 17.22 1.57
CA GLY A 255 -30.87 15.86 1.44
C GLY A 255 -30.13 15.00 0.40
N VAL A 256 -28.87 15.31 0.12
CA VAL A 256 -28.01 14.51 -0.75
C VAL A 256 -27.34 13.41 0.09
N PRO A 257 -27.47 12.12 -0.29
CA PRO A 257 -26.92 11.01 0.46
C PRO A 257 -25.38 10.97 0.45
#